data_5855d94fa8b5773b3b1c0f053566b78c
#
_entry.id   5855d94fa8b5773b3b1c0f053566b78c
#
_cell.length_a   1.000
_cell.length_b   1.000
_cell.length_c   1.000
_cell.angle_alpha   90.00
_cell.angle_beta   90.00
_cell.angle_gamma   90.00
#
_symmetry.space_group_name_H-M   'P 1'
#
loop_
_entity.id
_entity.type
_entity.pdbx_description
1 polymer ?
#
loop_
_entity_poly.entity_id
_entity_poly.type
_entity_poly.pdbx_seq_one_letter_code
_entity_poly.pdbx_strand_id
1 'polypeptide(L)'
;MVWRLILAALITGTIGMFIPEALGANFIDVEHLFDSSPGALLLVSTLVFKVILAVFAIGLGIPGGIIGPVMVIGMLAGAVLLLPLSYFIDVPEFTNSFALLGIAGMLTAVLHAPLAALSAVMELSYSPQIILPAMLVIVPAYVTSTQFFGNRSIFIRQLDYQNLPYAISSIREALEKTGVLAAMNTEYKLFHDAPEQALINYLESDPTKIVIQKLKFEIDVQYKLVQYNVSLEHDATALNYYEMEGISAQSTLHEVYEHLKNSRSGAVYIYDQELNDIIGVVTWNILQSFLQKAHY
;
A
#
# COMPACT_ATOMS: atom_id res chain seq x y z
N MET A 1 5.57 -20.41 22.53
CA MET A 1 5.28 -19.05 23.03
C MET A 1 6.02 -18.74 24.33
N VAL A 2 5.95 -19.59 25.37
CA VAL A 2 6.57 -19.38 26.69
C VAL A 2 8.08 -19.14 26.61
N TRP A 3 8.83 -19.90 25.82
CA TRP A 3 10.28 -19.73 25.64
C TRP A 3 10.67 -18.31 25.15
N ARG A 4 9.88 -17.74 24.23
CA ARG A 4 10.13 -16.39 23.71
C ARG A 4 9.95 -15.33 24.80
N LEU A 5 8.94 -15.50 25.66
CA LEU A 5 8.68 -14.61 26.79
C LEU A 5 9.79 -14.71 27.85
N ILE A 6 10.25 -15.93 28.17
CA ILE A 6 11.37 -16.12 29.11
C ILE A 6 12.63 -15.47 28.59
N LEU A 7 12.96 -15.66 27.31
CA LEU A 7 14.15 -15.11 26.68
C LEU A 7 14.09 -13.57 26.64
N ALA A 8 12.92 -13.01 26.32
CA ALA A 8 12.72 -11.57 26.37
C ALA A 8 12.86 -11.00 27.79
N ALA A 9 12.26 -11.66 28.80
CA ALA A 9 12.35 -11.27 30.19
C ALA A 9 13.79 -11.30 30.68
N LEU A 10 14.57 -12.32 30.26
CA LEU A 10 15.97 -12.46 30.63
C LEU A 10 16.84 -11.36 30.01
N ILE A 11 16.64 -11.06 28.72
CA ILE A 11 17.36 -9.98 28.03
C ILE A 11 17.00 -8.63 28.67
N THR A 12 15.70 -8.36 28.85
CA THR A 12 15.21 -7.10 29.42
C THR A 12 15.72 -6.93 30.87
N GLY A 13 15.65 -8.00 31.68
CA GLY A 13 16.13 -7.97 33.06
C GLY A 13 17.64 -7.75 33.15
N THR A 14 18.41 -8.40 32.28
CA THR A 14 19.87 -8.24 32.24
C THR A 14 20.25 -6.81 31.86
N ILE A 15 19.66 -6.27 30.81
CA ILE A 15 19.93 -4.88 30.36
C ILE A 15 19.48 -3.89 31.45
N GLY A 16 18.28 -4.09 32.03
CA GLY A 16 17.75 -3.21 33.05
C GLY A 16 18.54 -3.21 34.35
N MET A 17 19.32 -4.25 34.62
CA MET A 17 20.24 -4.29 35.77
C MET A 17 21.46 -3.36 35.58
N PHE A 18 21.91 -3.17 34.34
CA PHE A 18 23.04 -2.30 34.02
C PHE A 18 22.63 -0.88 33.64
N ILE A 19 21.52 -0.73 32.93
CA ILE A 19 21.00 0.55 32.43
C ILE A 19 19.49 0.59 32.62
N PRO A 20 19.01 0.91 33.84
CA PRO A 20 17.60 0.97 34.15
C PRO A 20 16.85 2.02 33.31
N GLU A 21 17.51 3.07 32.83
CA GLU A 21 17.00 4.12 31.98
C GLU A 21 16.55 3.58 30.59
N ALA A 22 17.13 2.46 30.14
CA ALA A 22 16.71 1.81 28.90
C ALA A 22 15.38 1.07 29.03
N LEU A 23 14.87 0.82 30.24
CA LEU A 23 13.60 0.17 30.48
C LEU A 23 12.41 1.15 30.33
N GLY A 24 11.26 0.58 30.06
CA GLY A 24 10.00 1.34 30.01
C GLY A 24 9.81 2.20 28.77
N ALA A 25 8.64 2.82 28.70
CA ALA A 25 8.24 3.76 27.65
C ALA A 25 8.07 5.19 28.23
N ASN A 26 8.56 5.43 29.41
CA ASN A 26 8.48 6.75 30.01
C ASN A 26 9.26 7.74 29.15
N PHE A 27 8.67 8.91 28.92
CA PHE A 27 9.41 10.03 28.40
C PHE A 27 10.51 10.33 29.41
N ILE A 28 11.73 9.91 29.06
CA ILE A 28 12.91 10.08 29.89
C ILE A 28 13.12 11.59 29.99
N ASP A 29 13.38 12.06 31.18
CA ASP A 29 13.86 13.42 31.35
C ASP A 29 15.24 13.53 30.69
N VAL A 30 15.23 13.91 29.40
CA VAL A 30 16.44 13.99 28.57
C VAL A 30 17.41 15.04 29.12
N GLU A 31 16.86 16.08 29.74
CA GLU A 31 17.65 17.14 30.41
C GLU A 31 18.44 16.58 31.57
N HIS A 32 17.82 15.74 32.39
CA HIS A 32 18.53 15.05 33.51
C HIS A 32 19.62 14.10 33.02
N LEU A 33 19.42 13.44 31.87
CA LEU A 33 20.46 12.59 31.26
C LEU A 33 21.63 13.41 30.70
N PHE A 34 21.39 14.62 30.25
CA PHE A 34 22.43 15.54 29.77
C PHE A 34 23.29 16.07 30.90
N ASP A 35 22.67 16.40 32.02
CA ASP A 35 23.37 17.00 33.20
C ASP A 35 24.08 15.99 34.06
N SER A 36 23.73 14.68 33.92
CA SER A 36 24.43 13.63 34.67
C SER A 36 25.83 13.40 34.11
N SER A 37 26.80 13.18 34.98
CA SER A 37 28.19 12.88 34.60
C SER A 37 28.43 11.35 34.70
N PRO A 38 28.73 10.63 33.60
CA PRO A 38 29.09 11.05 32.24
C PRO A 38 27.90 11.08 31.26
N GLY A 39 27.13 12.17 31.23
CA GLY A 39 25.85 12.29 30.54
C GLY A 39 25.86 11.84 29.08
N ALA A 40 26.86 12.22 28.30
CA ALA A 40 26.99 11.83 26.91
C ALA A 40 27.09 10.32 26.71
N LEU A 41 27.90 9.63 27.52
CA LEU A 41 28.07 8.17 27.44
C LEU A 41 26.77 7.45 27.87
N LEU A 42 26.14 7.94 28.93
CA LEU A 42 24.88 7.39 29.42
C LEU A 42 23.77 7.54 28.35
N LEU A 43 23.67 8.71 27.74
CA LEU A 43 22.65 9.00 26.69
C LEU A 43 22.84 8.09 25.47
N VAL A 44 24.05 7.93 24.95
CA VAL A 44 24.37 7.05 23.83
C VAL A 44 24.13 5.59 24.19
N SER A 45 24.56 5.14 25.39
CA SER A 45 24.32 3.76 25.82
C SER A 45 22.85 3.47 26.00
N THR A 46 22.06 4.37 26.58
CA THR A 46 20.61 4.25 26.71
C THR A 46 19.93 4.12 25.33
N LEU A 47 20.31 4.95 24.35
CA LEU A 47 19.82 4.85 22.97
C LEU A 47 20.12 3.47 22.38
N VAL A 48 21.37 3.00 22.45
CA VAL A 48 21.79 1.72 21.87
C VAL A 48 21.03 0.56 22.50
N PHE A 49 20.97 0.49 23.83
CA PHE A 49 20.23 -0.57 24.50
C PHE A 49 18.74 -0.50 24.29
N LYS A 50 18.17 0.70 24.16
CA LYS A 50 16.75 0.88 23.80
C LYS A 50 16.43 0.33 22.42
N VAL A 51 17.28 0.59 21.43
CA VAL A 51 17.14 0.02 20.08
C VAL A 51 17.23 -1.51 20.14
N ILE A 52 18.23 -2.05 20.86
CA ILE A 52 18.41 -3.50 21.02
C ILE A 52 17.15 -4.11 21.64
N LEU A 53 16.65 -3.57 22.75
CA LEU A 53 15.44 -4.07 23.42
C LEU A 53 14.21 -4.02 22.50
N ALA A 54 14.02 -2.92 21.75
CA ALA A 54 12.89 -2.79 20.81
C ALA A 54 12.96 -3.83 19.68
N VAL A 55 14.14 -4.02 19.08
CA VAL A 55 14.35 -5.00 18.00
C VAL A 55 14.13 -6.43 18.51
N PHE A 56 14.64 -6.78 19.69
CA PHE A 56 14.41 -8.10 20.28
C PHE A 56 12.95 -8.34 20.65
N ALA A 57 12.27 -7.34 21.23
CA ALA A 57 10.85 -7.46 21.58
C ALA A 57 9.98 -7.70 20.33
N ILE A 58 10.22 -6.95 19.26
CA ILE A 58 9.50 -7.10 17.98
C ILE A 58 9.87 -8.44 17.32
N GLY A 59 11.16 -8.78 17.25
CA GLY A 59 11.64 -10.01 16.62
C GLY A 59 11.17 -11.30 17.31
N LEU A 60 11.00 -11.26 18.63
CA LEU A 60 10.44 -12.38 19.40
C LEU A 60 8.90 -12.47 19.29
N GLY A 61 8.26 -11.49 18.67
CA GLY A 61 6.82 -11.44 18.51
C GLY A 61 6.06 -11.22 19.81
N ILE A 62 6.63 -10.40 20.70
CA ILE A 62 5.98 -10.05 21.96
C ILE A 62 4.82 -9.10 21.65
N PRO A 63 3.61 -9.38 22.14
CA PRO A 63 2.49 -8.46 21.93
C PRO A 63 2.75 -7.15 22.67
N GLY A 64 2.77 -6.05 21.92
CA GLY A 64 3.00 -4.71 22.46
C GLY A 64 2.86 -3.64 21.40
N GLY A 65 2.76 -2.38 21.84
CA GLY A 65 2.71 -1.22 20.95
C GLY A 65 4.11 -0.86 20.41
N ILE A 66 4.21 -0.57 19.13
CA ILE A 66 5.46 -0.18 18.48
C ILE A 66 5.70 1.32 18.62
N ILE A 67 4.66 2.13 18.70
CA ILE A 67 4.73 3.59 18.67
C ILE A 67 5.56 4.14 19.84
N GLY A 68 5.28 3.68 21.06
CA GLY A 68 6.01 4.14 22.26
C GLY A 68 7.53 3.95 22.17
N PRO A 69 8.04 2.74 21.93
CA PRO A 69 9.46 2.51 21.71
C PRO A 69 10.07 3.35 20.59
N VAL A 70 9.37 3.52 19.46
CA VAL A 70 9.83 4.36 18.33
C VAL A 70 9.95 5.83 18.73
N MET A 71 9.00 6.35 19.50
CA MET A 71 9.05 7.73 20.00
C MET A 71 10.23 7.94 20.93
N VAL A 72 10.45 7.02 21.90
CA VAL A 72 11.57 7.13 22.86
C VAL A 72 12.92 7.02 22.15
N ILE A 73 13.07 6.10 21.19
CA ILE A 73 14.29 6.00 20.38
C ILE A 73 14.50 7.30 19.57
N GLY A 74 13.45 7.85 18.98
CA GLY A 74 13.52 9.13 18.27
C GLY A 74 13.96 10.28 19.18
N MET A 75 13.38 10.37 20.37
CA MET A 75 13.71 11.37 21.38
C MET A 75 15.20 11.30 21.78
N LEU A 76 15.67 10.12 22.11
CA LEU A 76 17.09 9.90 22.46
C LEU A 76 18.02 10.18 21.27
N ALA A 77 17.64 9.79 20.06
CA ALA A 77 18.42 10.09 18.85
C ALA A 77 18.54 11.59 18.61
N GLY A 78 17.44 12.34 18.78
CA GLY A 78 17.45 13.79 18.70
C GLY A 78 18.39 14.44 19.72
N ALA A 79 18.36 13.95 20.96
CA ALA A 79 19.25 14.41 22.02
C ALA A 79 20.72 14.06 21.75
N VAL A 80 21.02 12.85 21.25
CA VAL A 80 22.38 12.45 20.86
C VAL A 80 22.92 13.33 19.73
N LEU A 81 22.10 13.73 18.76
CA LEU A 81 22.51 14.65 17.70
C LEU A 81 22.87 16.04 18.20
N LEU A 82 22.43 16.41 19.39
CA LEU A 82 22.77 17.66 20.03
C LEU A 82 24.17 17.64 20.67
N LEU A 83 24.71 16.46 21.00
CA LEU A 83 26.02 16.33 21.67
C LEU A 83 27.17 17.03 20.94
N PRO A 84 27.37 16.90 19.61
CA PRO A 84 28.43 17.64 18.93
C PRO A 84 28.20 19.15 18.90
N LEU A 85 26.93 19.58 18.98
CA LEU A 85 26.60 21.02 19.01
C LEU A 85 26.90 21.63 20.40
N SER A 86 26.96 20.81 21.45
CA SER A 86 27.24 21.28 22.82
C SER A 86 28.59 21.96 22.97
N TYR A 87 29.49 21.74 22.00
CA TYR A 87 30.81 22.44 21.98
C TYR A 87 30.71 23.88 21.46
N PHE A 88 29.59 24.23 20.80
CA PHE A 88 29.43 25.52 20.09
C PHE A 88 28.26 26.36 20.60
N ILE A 89 27.28 25.74 21.26
CA ILE A 89 26.00 26.39 21.64
C ILE A 89 25.64 25.97 23.07
N ASP A 90 24.93 26.85 23.78
CA ASP A 90 24.39 26.54 25.10
C ASP A 90 23.19 25.58 24.93
N VAL A 91 23.39 24.33 25.29
CA VAL A 91 22.55 23.17 24.87
C VAL A 91 21.26 23.00 25.66
N PRO A 92 21.17 23.33 26.98
CA PRO A 92 19.97 23.04 27.77
C PRO A 92 18.67 23.60 27.14
N GLU A 93 18.73 24.79 26.54
CA GLU A 93 17.60 25.46 25.96
C GLU A 93 17.00 24.71 24.73
N PHE A 94 17.82 23.94 24.02
CA PHE A 94 17.42 23.25 22.78
C PHE A 94 17.13 21.75 22.96
N THR A 95 17.47 21.17 24.12
CA THR A 95 17.37 19.73 24.36
C THR A 95 15.96 19.17 24.10
N ASN A 96 14.94 19.80 24.65
CA ASN A 96 13.56 19.42 24.49
C ASN A 96 13.08 19.55 23.01
N SER A 97 13.51 20.62 22.34
CA SER A 97 13.17 20.83 20.93
C SER A 97 13.78 19.76 20.02
N PHE A 98 15.06 19.43 20.21
CA PHE A 98 15.72 18.38 19.45
C PHE A 98 15.16 16.98 19.76
N ALA A 99 14.80 16.73 21.01
CA ALA A 99 14.11 15.49 21.39
C ALA A 99 12.77 15.33 20.64
N LEU A 100 11.96 16.37 20.60
CA LEU A 100 10.68 16.40 19.86
C LEU A 100 10.89 16.24 18.35
N LEU A 101 11.88 16.91 17.78
CA LEU A 101 12.22 16.77 16.36
C LEU A 101 12.73 15.35 16.04
N GLY A 102 13.47 14.72 16.95
CA GLY A 102 13.85 13.32 16.83
C GLY A 102 12.66 12.36 16.82
N ILE A 103 11.63 12.63 17.66
CA ILE A 103 10.36 11.89 17.64
C ILE A 103 9.71 12.02 16.26
N ALA A 104 9.59 13.26 15.72
CA ALA A 104 8.99 13.50 14.41
C ALA A 104 9.69 12.73 13.28
N GLY A 105 11.02 12.80 13.26
CA GLY A 105 11.85 12.09 12.28
C GLY A 105 11.69 10.57 12.36
N MET A 106 11.75 10.01 13.57
CA MET A 106 11.69 8.56 13.78
C MET A 106 10.30 7.98 13.50
N LEU A 107 9.23 8.64 13.96
CA LEU A 107 7.85 8.25 13.60
C LEU A 107 7.66 8.25 12.09
N THR A 108 8.14 9.28 11.42
CA THR A 108 8.02 9.39 9.96
C THR A 108 8.81 8.30 9.24
N ALA A 109 10.06 8.04 9.65
CA ALA A 109 10.93 7.07 9.00
C ALA A 109 10.46 5.62 9.17
N VAL A 110 9.86 5.29 10.33
CA VAL A 110 9.45 3.92 10.68
C VAL A 110 8.00 3.62 10.31
N LEU A 111 7.09 4.56 10.61
CA LEU A 111 5.65 4.36 10.36
C LEU A 111 5.22 4.82 8.98
N HIS A 112 6.00 5.66 8.30
CA HIS A 112 5.63 6.35 7.05
C HIS A 112 4.36 7.19 7.20
N ALA A 113 4.19 7.84 8.36
CA ALA A 113 3.02 8.64 8.70
C ALA A 113 3.42 10.09 9.03
N PRO A 114 3.82 10.91 8.04
CA PRO A 114 4.36 12.26 8.28
C PRO A 114 3.36 13.19 8.96
N LEU A 115 2.08 13.13 8.60
CA LEU A 115 1.05 13.97 9.23
C LEU A 115 0.77 13.56 10.68
N ALA A 116 0.76 12.26 10.98
CA ALA A 116 0.61 11.78 12.34
C ALA A 116 1.82 12.16 13.21
N ALA A 117 3.04 12.10 12.65
CA ALA A 117 4.25 12.54 13.32
C ALA A 117 4.21 14.04 13.65
N LEU A 118 3.76 14.86 12.69
CA LEU A 118 3.60 16.31 12.89
C LEU A 118 2.57 16.62 13.97
N SER A 119 1.39 15.99 13.93
CA SER A 119 0.35 16.16 14.94
C SER A 119 0.82 15.74 16.33
N ALA A 120 1.50 14.60 16.44
CA ALA A 120 2.02 14.11 17.72
C ALA A 120 3.02 15.10 18.35
N VAL A 121 3.96 15.61 17.56
CA VAL A 121 4.96 16.55 18.07
C VAL A 121 4.35 17.92 18.40
N MET A 122 3.40 18.38 17.62
CA MET A 122 2.67 19.62 17.93
C MET A 122 1.88 19.49 19.24
N GLU A 123 1.26 18.33 19.47
CA GLU A 123 0.51 18.07 20.70
C GLU A 123 1.43 17.94 21.93
N LEU A 124 2.56 17.25 21.79
CA LEU A 124 3.54 17.10 22.85
C LEU A 124 4.26 18.41 23.22
N SER A 125 4.50 19.31 22.24
CA SER A 125 5.15 20.60 22.46
C SER A 125 4.23 21.66 23.03
N TYR A 126 2.91 21.47 22.94
CA TYR A 126 1.91 22.50 23.21
C TYR A 126 2.16 23.83 22.48
N SER A 127 2.95 23.82 21.40
CA SER A 127 3.36 25.02 20.68
C SER A 127 3.27 24.82 19.17
N PRO A 128 2.49 25.65 18.45
CA PRO A 128 2.45 25.61 16.98
C PRO A 128 3.79 26.00 16.32
N GLN A 129 4.70 26.62 17.05
CA GLN A 129 6.00 27.06 16.52
C GLN A 129 6.88 25.87 16.09
N ILE A 130 6.64 24.67 16.64
CA ILE A 130 7.36 23.45 16.30
C ILE A 130 7.06 22.94 14.89
N ILE A 131 5.96 23.37 14.26
CA ILE A 131 5.49 22.86 12.97
C ILE A 131 6.57 23.02 11.89
N LEU A 132 7.13 24.21 11.74
CA LEU A 132 8.12 24.48 10.70
C LEU A 132 9.41 23.67 10.91
N PRO A 133 10.04 23.67 12.09
CA PRO A 133 11.19 22.80 12.36
C PRO A 133 10.88 21.32 12.17
N ALA A 134 9.70 20.85 12.60
CA ALA A 134 9.30 19.45 12.44
C ALA A 134 9.16 19.07 10.96
N MET A 135 8.58 19.91 10.12
CA MET A 135 8.50 19.66 8.67
C MET A 135 9.89 19.55 8.02
N LEU A 136 10.86 20.37 8.46
CA LEU A 136 12.24 20.28 7.97
C LEU A 136 12.94 18.97 8.32
N VAL A 137 12.48 18.27 9.35
CA VAL A 137 12.99 16.94 9.73
C VAL A 137 12.15 15.83 9.09
N ILE A 138 10.83 15.96 9.09
CA ILE A 138 9.88 14.96 8.56
C ILE A 138 10.12 14.70 7.08
N VAL A 139 10.26 15.75 6.26
CA VAL A 139 10.39 15.58 4.81
C VAL A 139 11.67 14.82 4.43
N PRO A 140 12.86 15.21 4.89
CA PRO A 140 14.07 14.43 4.61
C PRO A 140 14.04 13.02 5.19
N ALA A 141 13.48 12.83 6.41
CA ALA A 141 13.35 11.53 7.03
C ALA A 141 12.49 10.58 6.20
N TYR A 142 11.36 11.07 5.67
CA TYR A 142 10.50 10.31 4.78
C TYR A 142 11.19 9.94 3.47
N VAL A 143 11.78 10.92 2.80
CA VAL A 143 12.48 10.72 1.52
C VAL A 143 13.67 9.76 1.69
N THR A 144 14.46 9.93 2.72
CA THR A 144 15.61 9.05 2.99
C THR A 144 15.15 7.63 3.29
N SER A 145 14.13 7.45 4.13
CA SER A 145 13.60 6.12 4.45
C SER A 145 13.02 5.41 3.23
N THR A 146 12.24 6.12 2.38
CA THR A 146 11.54 5.51 1.24
C THR A 146 12.42 5.35 0.00
N GLN A 147 13.14 6.40 -0.37
CA GLN A 147 13.89 6.40 -1.64
C GLN A 147 15.32 5.88 -1.49
N PHE A 148 16.03 6.24 -0.42
CA PHE A 148 17.40 5.78 -0.21
C PHE A 148 17.49 4.37 0.32
N PHE A 149 16.69 4.05 1.34
CA PHE A 149 16.69 2.72 1.97
C PHE A 149 15.62 1.78 1.43
N GLY A 150 14.70 2.25 0.59
CA GLY A 150 13.60 1.43 0.05
C GLY A 150 12.72 0.82 1.15
N ASN A 151 12.67 1.46 2.30
CA ASN A 151 11.88 0.97 3.42
C ASN A 151 10.39 1.13 3.15
N ARG A 152 9.61 0.20 3.71
CA ARG A 152 8.15 0.30 3.80
C ARG A 152 7.77 0.50 5.26
N SER A 153 6.56 1.04 5.50
CA SER A 153 6.03 1.15 6.86
C SER A 153 6.15 -0.17 7.62
N ILE A 154 6.52 -0.09 8.89
CA ILE A 154 6.64 -1.28 9.76
C ILE A 154 5.34 -2.08 9.84
N PHE A 155 4.17 -1.42 9.73
CA PHE A 155 2.88 -2.10 9.71
C PHE A 155 2.69 -2.93 8.44
N ILE A 156 3.09 -2.41 7.27
CA ILE A 156 3.06 -3.15 6.00
C ILE A 156 4.02 -4.34 6.05
N ARG A 157 5.24 -4.14 6.57
CA ARG A 157 6.20 -5.22 6.77
C ARG A 157 5.68 -6.31 7.69
N GLN A 158 4.93 -5.93 8.71
CA GLN A 158 4.34 -6.88 9.66
C GLN A 158 3.23 -7.72 9.01
N LEU A 159 2.43 -7.12 8.11
CA LEU A 159 1.42 -7.83 7.31
C LEU A 159 2.07 -8.78 6.29
N ASP A 160 3.13 -8.32 5.60
CA ASP A 160 3.92 -9.16 4.69
C ASP A 160 4.47 -10.40 5.43
N TYR A 161 4.98 -10.22 6.64
CA TYR A 161 5.54 -11.30 7.46
C TYR A 161 4.49 -12.31 7.93
N GLN A 162 3.25 -11.87 8.10
CA GLN A 162 2.11 -12.72 8.47
C GLN A 162 1.44 -13.37 7.26
N ASN A 163 1.97 -13.17 6.03
CA ASN A 163 1.38 -13.61 4.76
C ASN A 163 -0.09 -13.16 4.59
N LEU A 164 -0.45 -12.04 5.20
CA LEU A 164 -1.76 -11.43 5.01
C LEU A 164 -1.72 -10.63 3.69
N PRO A 165 -2.66 -10.86 2.77
CA PRO A 165 -2.69 -10.15 1.50
C PRO A 165 -3.02 -8.67 1.72
N TYR A 166 -2.01 -7.86 1.85
CA TYR A 166 -2.09 -6.40 1.89
C TYR A 166 -1.48 -5.79 0.63
N ALA A 167 -1.71 -6.37 -0.49
CA ALA A 167 -1.45 -5.71 -1.75
C ALA A 167 -2.78 -5.12 -2.25
N ILE A 168 -3.09 -3.91 -1.83
CA ILE A 168 -3.78 -3.02 -2.76
C ILE A 168 -2.71 -2.77 -3.83
N SER A 169 -2.67 -3.63 -4.84
CA SER A 169 -1.85 -3.34 -6.01
C SER A 169 -2.35 -1.98 -6.53
N SER A 170 -1.44 -1.09 -6.92
CA SER A 170 -1.80 0.18 -7.59
C SER A 170 -2.81 -0.05 -8.72
N ILE A 171 -2.75 -1.22 -9.34
CA ILE A 171 -3.66 -1.75 -10.33
C ILE A 171 -5.09 -1.93 -9.76
N ARG A 172 -5.24 -2.57 -8.62
CA ARG A 172 -6.56 -2.77 -8.01
C ARG A 172 -7.22 -1.45 -7.64
N GLU A 173 -6.46 -0.55 -7.04
CA GLU A 173 -6.93 0.80 -6.69
C GLU A 173 -7.33 1.60 -7.94
N ALA A 174 -6.56 1.51 -9.03
CA ALA A 174 -6.90 2.13 -10.31
C ALA A 174 -8.19 1.54 -10.91
N LEU A 175 -8.36 0.21 -10.84
CA LEU A 175 -9.57 -0.46 -11.32
C LEU A 175 -10.81 -0.13 -10.47
N GLU A 176 -10.67 -0.01 -9.14
CA GLU A 176 -11.77 0.36 -8.24
C GLU A 176 -12.20 1.83 -8.38
N LYS A 177 -11.26 2.72 -8.74
CA LYS A 177 -11.55 4.14 -8.96
C LYS A 177 -12.10 4.46 -10.35
N THR A 178 -11.97 3.54 -11.30
CA THR A 178 -12.39 3.77 -12.68
C THR A 178 -13.70 3.06 -12.97
N GLY A 179 -14.74 3.82 -13.31
CA GLY A 179 -16.03 3.27 -13.74
C GLY A 179 -15.94 2.63 -15.14
N VAL A 180 -16.77 1.62 -15.39
CA VAL A 180 -16.80 0.88 -16.67
C VAL A 180 -17.05 1.78 -17.87
N LEU A 181 -17.82 2.87 -17.70
CA LEU A 181 -18.13 3.84 -18.76
C LEU A 181 -16.89 4.53 -19.34
N ALA A 182 -15.82 4.67 -18.55
CA ALA A 182 -14.58 5.32 -19.00
C ALA A 182 -13.72 4.45 -19.93
N ALA A 183 -13.94 3.14 -19.93
CA ALA A 183 -13.15 2.18 -20.69
C ALA A 183 -13.98 1.34 -21.69
N MET A 184 -15.31 1.42 -21.62
CA MET A 184 -16.15 0.65 -22.56
C MET A 184 -15.98 1.11 -23.99
N ASN A 185 -16.09 0.17 -24.93
CA ASN A 185 -16.19 0.44 -26.34
C ASN A 185 -17.66 0.45 -26.75
N THR A 186 -18.09 1.50 -27.42
CA THR A 186 -19.46 1.67 -27.97
C THR A 186 -19.55 1.22 -29.42
N GLU A 187 -18.41 0.98 -30.08
CA GLU A 187 -18.36 0.50 -31.46
C GLU A 187 -18.43 -1.03 -31.49
N TYR A 188 -19.62 -1.59 -31.45
CA TYR A 188 -19.88 -3.02 -31.61
C TYR A 188 -20.98 -3.28 -32.60
N LYS A 189 -21.02 -4.48 -33.17
CA LYS A 189 -22.09 -4.93 -34.06
C LYS A 189 -22.86 -6.06 -33.40
N LEU A 190 -24.18 -5.86 -33.25
CA LEU A 190 -25.09 -6.86 -32.72
C LEU A 190 -25.74 -7.65 -33.85
N PHE A 191 -25.59 -8.96 -33.87
CA PHE A 191 -26.27 -9.88 -34.77
C PHE A 191 -27.30 -10.69 -33.98
N HIS A 192 -28.48 -10.89 -34.61
CA HIS A 192 -29.58 -11.68 -34.07
C HIS A 192 -29.63 -13.01 -34.83
N ASP A 193 -29.39 -14.12 -34.16
CA ASP A 193 -29.47 -15.49 -34.73
C ASP A 193 -28.85 -15.60 -36.14
N ALA A 194 -27.70 -14.93 -36.36
CA ALA A 194 -27.06 -14.91 -37.66
C ALA A 194 -26.36 -16.23 -37.97
N PRO A 195 -26.41 -16.71 -39.21
CA PRO A 195 -25.66 -17.89 -39.64
C PRO A 195 -24.15 -17.61 -39.57
N GLU A 196 -23.37 -18.65 -39.26
CA GLU A 196 -21.91 -18.56 -39.06
C GLU A 196 -21.19 -17.92 -40.25
N GLN A 197 -21.63 -18.23 -41.49
CA GLN A 197 -21.06 -17.68 -42.72
C GLN A 197 -21.18 -16.15 -42.79
N ALA A 198 -22.28 -15.58 -42.29
CA ALA A 198 -22.44 -14.13 -42.25
C ALA A 198 -21.50 -13.44 -41.27
N LEU A 199 -21.23 -14.09 -40.14
CA LEU A 199 -20.27 -13.62 -39.14
C LEU A 199 -18.82 -13.69 -39.66
N ILE A 200 -18.45 -14.79 -40.33
CA ILE A 200 -17.17 -14.96 -40.99
C ILE A 200 -16.94 -13.85 -42.01
N ASN A 201 -17.84 -13.66 -42.96
CA ASN A 201 -17.71 -12.64 -44.00
C ASN A 201 -17.58 -11.22 -43.44
N TYR A 202 -18.22 -10.95 -42.29
CA TYR A 202 -18.12 -9.65 -41.65
C TYR A 202 -16.76 -9.45 -40.95
N LEU A 203 -16.26 -10.48 -40.26
CA LEU A 203 -14.99 -10.44 -39.51
C LEU A 203 -13.77 -10.61 -40.41
N GLU A 204 -13.87 -11.27 -41.58
CA GLU A 204 -12.79 -11.32 -42.56
C GLU A 204 -12.37 -9.93 -43.05
N SER A 205 -13.33 -9.00 -43.16
CA SER A 205 -13.04 -7.62 -43.59
C SER A 205 -12.21 -6.87 -42.54
N ASP A 206 -12.37 -7.17 -41.26
CA ASP A 206 -11.66 -6.57 -40.15
C ASP A 206 -11.80 -7.44 -38.88
N PRO A 207 -10.78 -8.26 -38.56
CA PRO A 207 -10.80 -9.15 -37.40
C PRO A 207 -10.82 -8.44 -36.04
N THR A 208 -10.57 -7.12 -36.01
CA THR A 208 -10.53 -6.35 -34.75
C THR A 208 -11.88 -5.86 -34.29
N LYS A 209 -12.90 -5.97 -35.16
CA LYS A 209 -14.28 -5.54 -34.85
C LYS A 209 -14.88 -6.36 -33.71
N ILE A 210 -15.60 -5.68 -32.82
CA ILE A 210 -16.35 -6.32 -31.74
C ILE A 210 -17.71 -6.76 -32.29
N VAL A 211 -17.92 -8.07 -32.36
CA VAL A 211 -19.15 -8.67 -32.82
C VAL A 211 -19.82 -9.41 -31.70
N ILE A 212 -21.07 -9.11 -31.43
CA ILE A 212 -21.89 -9.76 -30.42
C ILE A 212 -23.01 -10.52 -31.16
N GLN A 213 -23.17 -11.79 -30.86
CA GLN A 213 -24.27 -12.59 -31.27
C GLN A 213 -25.29 -12.70 -30.14
N LYS A 214 -26.55 -12.29 -30.43
CA LYS A 214 -27.68 -12.46 -29.52
C LYS A 214 -28.39 -13.75 -29.90
N LEU A 215 -28.42 -14.70 -28.98
CA LEU A 215 -29.14 -15.96 -29.09
C LEU A 215 -30.40 -15.88 -28.24
N LYS A 216 -31.55 -16.11 -28.81
CA LYS A 216 -32.83 -16.08 -28.10
C LYS A 216 -33.26 -17.52 -27.80
N PHE A 217 -33.29 -17.88 -26.53
CA PHE A 217 -33.90 -19.11 -26.03
C PHE A 217 -35.32 -18.83 -25.52
N GLU A 218 -36.14 -19.86 -25.33
CA GLU A 218 -37.56 -19.67 -24.95
C GLU A 218 -37.77 -18.87 -23.67
N ILE A 219 -36.80 -18.85 -22.74
CA ILE A 219 -36.95 -18.19 -21.44
C ILE A 219 -35.79 -17.19 -21.19
N ASP A 220 -34.68 -17.26 -21.95
CA ASP A 220 -33.48 -16.49 -21.66
C ASP A 220 -32.83 -15.95 -22.94
N VAL A 221 -32.07 -14.86 -22.79
CA VAL A 221 -31.30 -14.23 -23.85
C VAL A 221 -29.84 -14.32 -23.49
N GLN A 222 -29.08 -15.03 -24.33
CA GLN A 222 -27.63 -15.13 -24.18
C GLN A 222 -26.93 -14.26 -25.21
N TYR A 223 -25.89 -13.58 -24.73
CA TYR A 223 -24.99 -12.81 -25.56
C TYR A 223 -23.63 -13.50 -25.64
N LYS A 224 -23.09 -13.63 -26.86
CA LYS A 224 -21.75 -14.21 -27.08
C LYS A 224 -20.88 -13.25 -27.88
N LEU A 225 -19.67 -13.01 -27.40
CA LEU A 225 -18.64 -12.36 -28.20
C LEU A 225 -18.16 -13.33 -29.27
N VAL A 226 -18.12 -12.87 -30.50
CA VAL A 226 -17.60 -13.66 -31.63
C VAL A 226 -16.27 -13.06 -32.07
N GLN A 227 -15.22 -13.87 -32.08
CA GLN A 227 -13.90 -13.48 -32.54
C GLN A 227 -13.41 -14.37 -33.66
N TYR A 228 -12.77 -13.76 -34.68
CA TYR A 228 -12.16 -14.50 -35.77
C TYR A 228 -10.88 -15.17 -35.32
N ASN A 229 -10.77 -16.49 -35.59
CA ASN A 229 -9.59 -17.25 -35.24
C ASN A 229 -8.56 -17.18 -36.38
N VAL A 230 -7.48 -16.45 -36.15
CA VAL A 230 -6.38 -16.26 -37.10
C VAL A 230 -5.37 -17.42 -37.05
N SER A 231 -5.61 -18.48 -36.28
CA SER A 231 -4.68 -19.62 -36.18
C SER A 231 -4.59 -20.36 -37.52
N LEU A 232 -3.37 -20.66 -37.93
CA LEU A 232 -3.06 -21.38 -39.18
C LEU A 232 -3.23 -22.92 -39.06
N GLU A 233 -3.83 -23.42 -38.00
CA GLU A 233 -4.08 -24.86 -37.82
C GLU A 233 -5.29 -25.30 -38.66
N HIS A 234 -5.08 -26.33 -39.49
CA HIS A 234 -6.05 -26.83 -40.50
C HIS A 234 -7.37 -27.38 -39.94
N ASP A 235 -7.46 -27.61 -38.61
CA ASP A 235 -8.65 -28.14 -37.93
C ASP A 235 -9.31 -27.15 -36.95
N ALA A 236 -8.90 -25.89 -36.93
CA ALA A 236 -9.50 -24.91 -36.03
C ALA A 236 -10.79 -24.33 -36.63
N THR A 237 -11.84 -24.22 -35.80
CA THR A 237 -13.06 -23.47 -36.18
C THR A 237 -12.74 -22.03 -36.50
N ALA A 238 -13.30 -21.48 -37.58
CA ALA A 238 -13.03 -20.12 -38.03
C ALA A 238 -13.43 -19.05 -36.99
N LEU A 239 -14.34 -19.37 -36.09
CA LEU A 239 -14.86 -18.47 -35.07
C LEU A 239 -14.73 -19.05 -33.66
N ASN A 240 -14.29 -18.21 -32.71
CA ASN A 240 -14.34 -18.48 -31.29
C ASN A 240 -15.51 -17.75 -30.65
N TYR A 241 -16.26 -18.43 -29.81
CA TYR A 241 -17.41 -17.92 -29.09
C TYR A 241 -17.11 -17.84 -27.59
N TYR A 242 -17.31 -16.66 -27.01
CA TYR A 242 -17.16 -16.44 -25.57
C TYR A 242 -18.48 -15.98 -24.99
N GLU A 243 -18.97 -16.66 -23.98
CA GLU A 243 -20.16 -16.22 -23.25
C GLU A 243 -19.90 -14.88 -22.57
N MET A 244 -20.90 -14.00 -22.63
CA MET A 244 -20.79 -12.66 -22.06
C MET A 244 -21.75 -12.52 -20.88
N GLU A 245 -21.26 -11.94 -19.81
CA GLU A 245 -22.08 -11.56 -18.66
C GLU A 245 -22.37 -10.05 -18.70
N GLY A 246 -23.54 -9.67 -18.16
CA GLY A 246 -23.94 -8.26 -18.08
C GLY A 246 -23.44 -7.62 -16.81
N ILE A 247 -22.85 -6.44 -16.94
CA ILE A 247 -22.40 -5.61 -15.83
C ILE A 247 -23.08 -4.25 -15.89
N SER A 248 -23.53 -3.72 -14.75
CA SER A 248 -24.18 -2.43 -14.67
C SER A 248 -23.24 -1.27 -15.06
N ALA A 249 -23.78 -0.24 -15.70
CA ALA A 249 -23.07 0.99 -16.03
C ALA A 249 -22.47 1.71 -14.79
N GLN A 250 -23.00 1.43 -13.59
CA GLN A 250 -22.52 2.02 -12.33
C GLN A 250 -21.35 1.26 -11.72
N SER A 251 -21.00 0.10 -12.28
CA SER A 251 -19.91 -0.75 -11.80
C SER A 251 -18.52 -0.19 -12.11
N THR A 252 -17.52 -0.75 -11.45
CA THR A 252 -16.11 -0.40 -11.64
C THR A 252 -15.40 -1.38 -12.58
N LEU A 253 -14.26 -0.99 -13.12
CA LEU A 253 -13.41 -1.90 -13.89
C LEU A 253 -12.89 -3.07 -13.05
N HIS A 254 -12.89 -2.96 -11.72
CA HIS A 254 -12.54 -4.06 -10.83
C HIS A 254 -13.53 -5.22 -10.93
N GLU A 255 -14.82 -4.93 -11.03
CA GLU A 255 -15.84 -5.97 -11.22
C GLU A 255 -15.66 -6.69 -12.55
N VAL A 256 -15.40 -5.95 -13.63
CA VAL A 256 -15.05 -6.53 -14.94
C VAL A 256 -13.83 -7.44 -14.86
N TYR A 257 -12.80 -6.99 -14.14
CA TYR A 257 -11.58 -7.79 -13.93
C TYR A 257 -11.88 -9.08 -13.18
N GLU A 258 -12.69 -9.06 -12.14
CA GLU A 258 -13.08 -10.26 -11.38
C GLU A 258 -13.76 -11.31 -12.27
N HIS A 259 -14.64 -10.89 -13.20
CA HIS A 259 -15.29 -11.80 -14.14
C HIS A 259 -14.32 -12.38 -15.18
N LEU A 260 -13.39 -11.58 -15.71
CA LEU A 260 -12.53 -12.00 -16.83
C LEU A 260 -11.15 -12.56 -16.39
N LYS A 261 -10.72 -12.41 -15.13
CA LYS A 261 -9.37 -12.79 -14.66
C LYS A 261 -9.03 -14.27 -14.84
N ASN A 262 -10.02 -15.15 -14.73
CA ASN A 262 -9.81 -16.60 -14.81
C ASN A 262 -9.67 -17.08 -16.25
N SER A 263 -10.48 -16.56 -17.16
CA SER A 263 -10.46 -16.90 -18.58
C SER A 263 -9.37 -16.17 -19.36
N ARG A 264 -9.01 -14.95 -18.91
CA ARG A 264 -8.09 -14.03 -19.61
C ARG A 264 -8.45 -13.84 -21.08
N SER A 265 -9.73 -13.97 -21.41
CA SER A 265 -10.30 -13.87 -22.74
C SER A 265 -11.77 -13.50 -22.63
N GLY A 266 -12.40 -13.11 -23.76
CA GLY A 266 -13.82 -12.77 -23.81
C GLY A 266 -14.11 -11.31 -23.50
N ALA A 267 -15.35 -11.03 -23.17
CA ALA A 267 -15.86 -9.70 -22.89
C ALA A 267 -17.06 -9.75 -21.94
N VAL A 268 -17.37 -8.60 -21.36
CA VAL A 268 -18.63 -8.33 -20.66
C VAL A 268 -19.39 -7.24 -21.42
N TYR A 269 -20.70 -7.30 -21.41
CA TYR A 269 -21.53 -6.21 -21.93
C TYR A 269 -22.02 -5.31 -20.79
N ILE A 270 -22.10 -4.02 -21.09
CA ILE A 270 -22.53 -3.00 -20.11
C ILE A 270 -23.97 -2.62 -20.43
N TYR A 271 -24.83 -2.64 -19.40
CA TYR A 271 -26.23 -2.23 -19.49
C TYR A 271 -26.55 -1.08 -18.52
N ASP A 272 -27.52 -0.24 -18.84
CA ASP A 272 -27.92 0.89 -18.00
C ASP A 272 -29.03 0.49 -17.02
N GLN A 273 -30.25 0.34 -17.49
CA GLN A 273 -31.42 0.02 -16.64
C GLN A 273 -31.92 -1.40 -16.83
N GLU A 274 -31.97 -1.87 -18.07
CA GLU A 274 -32.41 -3.21 -18.41
C GLU A 274 -31.25 -4.06 -18.93
N LEU A 275 -31.18 -5.32 -18.51
CA LEU A 275 -30.15 -6.29 -18.96
C LEU A 275 -30.06 -6.45 -20.49
N ASN A 276 -31.12 -6.10 -21.20
CA ASN A 276 -31.20 -6.20 -22.66
C ASN A 276 -30.75 -4.92 -23.40
N ASP A 277 -30.52 -3.82 -22.68
CA ASP A 277 -30.09 -2.55 -23.27
C ASP A 277 -28.58 -2.41 -23.17
N ILE A 278 -27.87 -2.93 -24.17
CA ILE A 278 -26.40 -2.90 -24.20
C ILE A 278 -25.97 -1.51 -24.66
N ILE A 279 -25.27 -0.79 -23.79
CA ILE A 279 -24.71 0.53 -24.07
C ILE A 279 -23.24 0.48 -24.50
N GLY A 280 -22.53 -0.62 -24.17
CA GLY A 280 -21.14 -0.80 -24.51
C GLY A 280 -20.58 -2.17 -24.12
N VAL A 281 -19.31 -2.40 -24.46
CA VAL A 281 -18.60 -3.66 -24.23
C VAL A 281 -17.22 -3.40 -23.69
N VAL A 282 -16.80 -4.19 -22.71
CA VAL A 282 -15.41 -4.21 -22.24
C VAL A 282 -14.82 -5.58 -22.54
N THR A 283 -13.85 -5.64 -23.44
CA THR A 283 -13.12 -6.86 -23.77
C THR A 283 -11.89 -7.02 -22.88
N TRP A 284 -11.37 -8.24 -22.75
CA TRP A 284 -10.11 -8.49 -22.05
C TRP A 284 -8.95 -7.64 -22.59
N ASN A 285 -8.88 -7.41 -23.89
CA ASN A 285 -7.83 -6.59 -24.51
C ASN A 285 -7.89 -5.12 -24.06
N ILE A 286 -9.11 -4.56 -23.95
CA ILE A 286 -9.30 -3.20 -23.42
C ILE A 286 -8.85 -3.13 -21.98
N LEU A 287 -9.26 -4.09 -21.16
CA LEU A 287 -8.86 -4.19 -19.77
C LEU A 287 -7.34 -4.34 -19.62
N GLN A 288 -6.71 -5.20 -20.44
CA GLN A 288 -5.26 -5.39 -20.45
C GLN A 288 -4.50 -4.12 -20.81
N SER A 289 -4.99 -3.37 -21.82
CA SER A 289 -4.38 -2.09 -22.19
C SER A 289 -4.48 -1.04 -21.08
N PHE A 290 -5.58 -1.05 -20.33
CA PHE A 290 -5.75 -0.21 -19.13
C PHE A 290 -4.76 -0.62 -18.01
N LEU A 291 -4.62 -1.91 -17.76
CA LEU A 291 -3.68 -2.45 -16.78
C LEU A 291 -2.22 -2.09 -17.10
N GLN A 292 -1.85 -2.13 -18.36
CA GLN A 292 -0.50 -1.72 -18.81
C GLN A 292 -0.25 -0.22 -18.58
N LYS A 293 -1.24 0.63 -18.85
CA LYS A 293 -1.14 2.08 -18.63
C LYS A 293 -1.11 2.47 -17.15
N ALA A 294 -1.78 1.71 -16.29
CA ALA A 294 -1.77 1.93 -14.84
C ALA A 294 -0.45 1.51 -14.16
N HIS A 295 0.46 0.86 -14.88
CA HIS A 295 1.78 0.42 -14.38
C HIS A 295 2.88 1.48 -14.55
N TYR A 296 2.60 2.56 -15.30
CA TYR A 296 3.48 3.72 -15.48
C TYR A 296 2.92 4.93 -14.72
#